data_5b77a8ca6025dc71b8dd30fd269a8303
#
_entry.id   5b77a8ca6025dc71b8dd30fd269a8303
#
_cell.length_a   1.000
_cell.length_b   1.000
_cell.length_c   1.000
_cell.angle_alpha   90.00
_cell.angle_beta   90.00
_cell.angle_gamma   90.00
#
_symmetry.space_group_name_H-M   'P 1'
#
loop_
_entity.id
_entity.type
_entity.pdbx_description
1 polymer ?
#
loop_
_entity_poly.entity_id
_entity_poly.type
_entity_poly.pdbx_seq_one_letter_code
_entity_poly.pdbx_strand_id
1 'polypeptide(L)'
;PYRFAHMAAAAFLVSSLLVVGTAAWHLLKGRRDELVKKSFSMGLWMVLVTSCLQVVIGDNHGLNTLKHQPAKLAAIEGHWETNRDHGMPLLLFALPNMETESNDFEIGIPNLGSLILTHSLEGQVTGLKDFAAED
;
A
#
# COMPACT_ATOMS: atom_id res chain seq x y z
N PRO A 1 -12.88 -0.20 12.36
CA PRO A 1 -11.76 0.49 13.05
C PRO A 1 -10.55 0.66 12.15
N TYR A 2 -10.08 -0.38 11.41
CA TYR A 2 -8.85 -0.34 10.59
C TYR A 2 -8.82 0.79 9.57
N ARG A 3 -9.91 0.99 8.80
CA ARG A 3 -9.99 2.08 7.81
C ARG A 3 -9.81 3.45 8.44
N PHE A 4 -10.45 3.69 9.59
CA PHE A 4 -10.35 4.97 10.28
C PHE A 4 -8.91 5.22 10.75
N ALA A 5 -8.28 4.23 11.39
CA ALA A 5 -6.91 4.34 11.86
C ALA A 5 -5.92 4.60 10.71
N HIS A 6 -6.06 3.86 9.59
CA HIS A 6 -5.24 4.03 8.40
C HIS A 6 -5.41 5.43 7.77
N MET A 7 -6.64 5.90 7.62
CA MET A 7 -6.94 7.23 7.10
C MET A 7 -6.44 8.35 8.02
N ALA A 8 -6.59 8.20 9.33
CA ALA A 8 -6.07 9.18 10.30
C ALA A 8 -4.55 9.26 10.25
N ALA A 9 -3.85 8.12 10.25
CA ALA A 9 -2.40 8.09 10.13
C ALA A 9 -1.92 8.68 8.79
N ALA A 10 -2.63 8.42 7.68
CA ALA A 10 -2.35 9.02 6.38
C ALA A 10 -2.53 10.55 6.40
N ALA A 11 -3.56 11.07 7.05
CA ALA A 11 -3.77 12.51 7.19
C ALA A 11 -2.61 13.18 7.94
N PHE A 12 -2.13 12.59 9.04
CA PHE A 12 -0.96 13.08 9.76
C PHE A 12 0.31 13.01 8.90
N LEU A 13 0.50 11.94 8.15
CA LEU A 13 1.65 11.77 7.27
C LEU A 13 1.68 12.85 6.18
N VAL A 14 0.57 13.05 5.47
CA VAL A 14 0.45 14.06 4.41
C VAL A 14 0.65 15.46 4.94
N SER A 15 0.03 15.79 6.08
CA SER A 15 0.19 17.11 6.72
C SER A 15 1.65 17.35 7.14
N SER A 16 2.31 16.34 7.67
CA SER A 16 3.72 16.42 8.05
C SER A 16 4.64 16.61 6.85
N LEU A 17 4.39 15.91 5.75
CA LEU A 17 5.12 16.08 4.49
C LEU A 17 4.96 17.49 3.91
N LEU A 18 3.77 18.07 4.01
CA LEU A 18 3.53 19.45 3.58
C LEU A 18 4.35 20.43 4.41
N VAL A 19 4.39 20.27 5.74
CA VAL A 19 5.19 21.10 6.64
C VAL A 19 6.68 20.95 6.34
N VAL A 20 7.17 19.71 6.15
CA VAL A 20 8.57 19.44 5.78
C VAL A 20 8.90 20.07 4.43
N GLY A 21 8.05 19.89 3.42
CA GLY A 21 8.26 20.43 2.08
C GLY A 21 8.34 21.96 2.06
N THR A 22 7.43 22.63 2.77
CA THR A 22 7.46 24.10 2.88
C THR A 22 8.67 24.60 3.66
N ALA A 23 9.03 23.95 4.76
CA ALA A 23 10.22 24.30 5.52
C ALA A 23 11.51 24.06 4.72
N ALA A 24 11.61 22.95 4.00
CA ALA A 24 12.71 22.65 3.08
C ALA A 24 12.87 23.72 1.99
N TRP A 25 11.75 24.13 1.38
CA TRP A 25 11.74 25.22 0.41
C TRP A 25 12.32 26.52 0.97
N HIS A 26 11.93 26.90 2.19
CA HIS A 26 12.48 28.10 2.85
C HIS A 26 13.97 27.95 3.15
N LEU A 27 14.42 26.78 3.60
CA LEU A 27 15.83 26.50 3.84
C LEU A 27 16.68 26.63 2.55
N LEU A 28 16.17 26.11 1.43
CA LEU A 28 16.81 26.21 0.10
C LEU A 28 16.88 27.68 -0.37
N LYS A 29 15.90 28.51 -0.01
CA LYS A 29 15.91 29.96 -0.29
C LYS A 29 16.79 30.76 0.68
N GLY A 30 17.56 30.11 1.54
CA GLY A 30 18.48 30.74 2.48
C GLY A 30 17.86 31.24 3.79
N ARG A 31 16.55 31.06 3.99
CA ARG A 31 15.90 31.37 5.28
C ARG A 31 16.24 30.29 6.30
N ARG A 32 17.04 30.68 7.31
CA ARG A 32 17.53 29.76 8.36
C ARG A 32 17.13 30.19 9.77
N ASP A 33 16.00 30.87 9.88
CA ASP A 33 15.40 31.25 11.14
C ASP A 33 15.02 30.00 11.98
N GLU A 34 14.95 30.17 13.28
CA GLU A 34 14.64 29.10 14.23
C GLU A 34 13.28 28.43 13.96
N LEU A 35 12.30 29.22 13.53
CA LEU A 35 10.97 28.70 13.17
C LEU A 35 11.05 27.67 12.04
N VAL A 36 11.77 27.98 10.95
CA VAL A 36 11.92 27.09 9.78
C VAL A 36 12.65 25.82 10.16
N LYS A 37 13.74 25.92 10.92
CA LYS A 37 14.50 24.76 11.39
C LYS A 37 13.68 23.86 12.30
N LYS A 38 12.94 24.43 13.26
CA LYS A 38 12.08 23.65 14.16
C LYS A 38 10.94 23.01 13.42
N SER A 39 10.27 23.71 12.51
CA SER A 39 9.20 23.12 11.68
C SER A 39 9.71 21.97 10.82
N PHE A 40 10.89 22.11 10.21
CA PHE A 40 11.52 21.04 9.44
C PHE A 40 11.82 19.81 10.30
N SER A 41 12.46 20.01 11.45
CA SER A 41 12.82 18.92 12.37
C SER A 41 11.57 18.21 12.94
N MET A 42 10.60 18.97 13.42
CA MET A 42 9.35 18.40 13.96
C MET A 42 8.58 17.64 12.88
N GLY A 43 8.48 18.22 11.69
CA GLY A 43 7.82 17.55 10.56
C GLY A 43 8.51 16.25 10.17
N LEU A 44 9.84 16.20 10.13
CA LEU A 44 10.59 14.95 9.85
C LEU A 44 10.34 13.87 10.90
N TRP A 45 10.32 14.22 12.19
CA TRP A 45 9.97 13.27 13.24
C TRP A 45 8.54 12.74 13.08
N MET A 46 7.59 13.62 12.78
CA MET A 46 6.22 13.21 12.52
C MET A 46 6.12 12.29 11.29
N VAL A 47 6.82 12.61 10.19
CA VAL A 47 6.89 11.74 9.00
C VAL A 47 7.43 10.37 9.37
N LEU A 48 8.54 10.30 10.12
CA LEU A 48 9.14 9.04 10.53
C LEU A 48 8.18 8.18 11.34
N VAL A 49 7.59 8.76 12.39
CA VAL A 49 6.67 8.02 13.28
C VAL A 49 5.41 7.58 12.52
N THR A 50 4.80 8.50 11.77
CA THR A 50 3.56 8.18 11.04
C THR A 50 3.79 7.21 9.89
N SER A 51 4.96 7.22 9.23
CA SER A 51 5.31 6.24 8.20
C SER A 51 5.42 4.82 8.78
N CYS A 52 6.11 4.67 9.90
CA CYS A 52 6.21 3.37 10.57
C CYS A 52 4.83 2.85 11.01
N LEU A 53 4.01 3.73 11.59
CA LEU A 53 2.63 3.38 11.97
C LEU A 53 1.79 3.01 10.75
N GLN A 54 1.95 3.74 9.63
CA GLN A 54 1.19 3.52 8.41
C GLN A 54 1.47 2.12 7.80
N VAL A 55 2.72 1.67 7.84
CA VAL A 55 3.09 0.31 7.40
C VAL A 55 2.38 -0.74 8.24
N VAL A 56 2.46 -0.64 9.57
CA VAL A 56 1.84 -1.62 10.49
C VAL A 56 0.31 -1.61 10.37
N ILE A 57 -0.31 -0.44 10.33
CA ILE A 57 -1.77 -0.32 10.21
C ILE A 57 -2.24 -0.78 8.82
N GLY A 58 -1.47 -0.46 7.77
CA GLY A 58 -1.75 -0.86 6.40
C GLY A 58 -1.73 -2.36 6.20
N ASP A 59 -0.69 -3.03 6.70
CA ASP A 59 -0.57 -4.48 6.70
C ASP A 59 -1.77 -5.15 7.39
N ASN A 60 -2.07 -4.76 8.62
CA ASN A 60 -3.24 -5.26 9.34
C ASN A 60 -4.57 -4.99 8.62
N HIS A 61 -4.69 -3.87 7.92
CA HIS A 61 -5.88 -3.55 7.12
C HIS A 61 -5.98 -4.46 5.89
N GLY A 62 -4.85 -4.73 5.21
CA GLY A 62 -4.77 -5.68 4.10
C GLY A 62 -5.18 -7.08 4.52
N LEU A 63 -4.60 -7.60 5.61
CA LEU A 63 -4.94 -8.91 6.18
C LEU A 63 -6.42 -9.01 6.60
N ASN A 64 -6.97 -7.95 7.19
CA ASN A 64 -8.39 -7.89 7.52
C ASN A 64 -9.29 -7.95 6.27
N THR A 65 -8.86 -7.30 5.17
CA THR A 65 -9.58 -7.35 3.89
C THR A 65 -9.48 -8.75 3.26
N LEU A 66 -8.31 -9.37 3.27
CA LEU A 66 -8.11 -10.75 2.83
C LEU A 66 -9.04 -11.73 3.56
N LYS A 67 -9.17 -11.57 4.87
CA LYS A 67 -10.00 -12.46 5.71
C LYS A 67 -11.51 -12.31 5.47
N HIS A 68 -11.99 -11.07 5.25
CA HIS A 68 -13.44 -10.79 5.23
C HIS A 68 -13.98 -10.47 3.84
N GLN A 69 -13.15 -10.12 2.89
CA GLN A 69 -13.51 -9.75 1.53
C GLN A 69 -12.43 -10.21 0.54
N PRO A 70 -12.12 -11.51 0.45
CA PRO A 70 -11.00 -12.01 -0.37
C PRO A 70 -11.20 -11.71 -1.86
N ALA A 71 -12.39 -11.85 -2.41
CA ALA A 71 -12.69 -11.52 -3.80
C ALA A 71 -12.43 -10.04 -4.12
N LYS A 72 -12.76 -9.14 -3.19
CA LYS A 72 -12.46 -7.72 -3.35
C LYS A 72 -10.97 -7.44 -3.34
N LEU A 73 -10.20 -8.14 -2.50
CA LEU A 73 -8.75 -8.02 -2.48
C LEU A 73 -8.16 -8.50 -3.80
N ALA A 74 -8.57 -9.68 -4.29
CA ALA A 74 -8.14 -10.20 -5.58
C ALA A 74 -8.41 -9.22 -6.74
N ALA A 75 -9.58 -8.54 -6.70
CA ALA A 75 -9.92 -7.50 -7.68
C ALA A 75 -9.01 -6.26 -7.59
N ILE A 76 -8.68 -5.81 -6.39
CA ILE A 76 -7.79 -4.64 -6.17
C ILE A 76 -6.37 -4.95 -6.64
N GLU A 77 -5.88 -6.16 -6.35
CA GLU A 77 -4.54 -6.61 -6.72
C GLU A 77 -4.44 -7.07 -8.19
N GLY A 78 -5.56 -7.09 -8.94
CA GLY A 78 -5.60 -7.59 -10.32
C GLY A 78 -5.27 -9.08 -10.43
N HIS A 79 -5.59 -9.86 -9.41
CA HIS A 79 -5.25 -11.28 -9.29
C HIS A 79 -6.38 -12.15 -9.83
N TRP A 80 -6.27 -12.58 -11.08
CA TRP A 80 -7.30 -13.35 -11.78
C TRP A 80 -7.29 -14.83 -11.45
N GLU A 81 -6.11 -15.44 -11.36
CA GLU A 81 -5.94 -16.87 -11.18
C GLU A 81 -5.28 -17.19 -9.83
N THR A 82 -5.75 -18.24 -9.15
CA THR A 82 -5.12 -18.69 -7.90
C THR A 82 -3.69 -19.18 -8.18
N ASN A 83 -2.72 -18.61 -7.48
CA ASN A 83 -1.34 -19.05 -7.59
C ASN A 83 -1.15 -20.41 -6.89
N ARG A 84 -0.60 -21.40 -7.60
CA ARG A 84 -0.42 -22.78 -7.08
C ARG A 84 1.04 -23.17 -6.92
N ASP A 85 1.88 -22.82 -7.88
CA ASP A 85 3.26 -23.30 -7.97
C ASP A 85 4.32 -22.25 -7.61
N HIS A 86 3.92 -21.00 -7.46
CA HIS A 86 4.80 -19.88 -7.13
C HIS A 86 4.00 -18.79 -6.42
N GLY A 87 4.69 -17.86 -5.74
CA GLY A 87 4.03 -16.76 -5.06
C GLY A 87 3.38 -15.77 -6.03
N MET A 88 2.30 -15.14 -5.58
CA MET A 88 1.62 -14.07 -6.30
C MET A 88 2.53 -12.85 -6.44
N PRO A 89 2.67 -12.27 -7.65
CA PRO A 89 3.43 -11.03 -7.83
C PRO A 89 2.67 -9.84 -7.22
N LEU A 90 3.41 -8.81 -6.79
CA LEU A 90 2.85 -7.49 -6.53
C LEU A 90 2.83 -6.72 -7.85
N LEU A 91 1.65 -6.48 -8.41
CA LEU A 91 1.52 -5.70 -9.64
C LEU A 91 1.70 -4.20 -9.34
N LEU A 92 2.66 -3.58 -10.00
CA LEU A 92 2.89 -2.13 -9.96
C LEU A 92 2.08 -1.41 -11.04
N PHE A 93 1.86 -2.09 -12.16
CA PHE A 93 1.05 -1.63 -13.27
C PHE A 93 0.45 -2.83 -14.00
N ALA A 94 -0.83 -2.76 -14.34
CA ALA A 94 -1.49 -3.72 -15.20
C ALA A 94 -2.73 -3.08 -15.84
N LEU A 95 -3.14 -3.55 -17.01
CA LEU A 95 -4.38 -3.18 -17.65
C LEU A 95 -5.34 -4.38 -17.60
N PRO A 96 -6.37 -4.36 -16.73
CA PRO A 96 -7.30 -5.47 -16.65
C PRO A 96 -8.15 -5.57 -17.91
N ASN A 97 -8.22 -6.78 -18.46
CA ASN A 97 -9.04 -7.10 -19.61
C ASN A 97 -10.18 -8.04 -19.17
N MET A 98 -11.39 -7.51 -19.16
CA MET A 98 -12.57 -8.24 -18.70
C MET A 98 -13.07 -9.31 -19.70
N GLU A 99 -12.68 -9.21 -20.98
CA GLU A 99 -13.10 -10.19 -21.99
C GLU A 99 -12.24 -11.47 -21.90
N THR A 100 -10.95 -11.32 -21.61
CA THR A 100 -10.00 -12.42 -21.45
C THR A 100 -9.82 -12.86 -19.99
N GLU A 101 -10.42 -12.12 -19.05
CA GLU A 101 -10.24 -12.33 -17.60
C GLU A 101 -8.76 -12.45 -17.23
N SER A 102 -7.97 -11.52 -17.71
CA SER A 102 -6.52 -11.47 -17.52
C SER A 102 -6.04 -10.01 -17.51
N ASN A 103 -4.77 -9.79 -17.23
CA ASN A 103 -4.18 -8.46 -17.34
C ASN A 103 -3.31 -8.37 -18.59
N ASP A 104 -3.43 -7.26 -19.30
CA ASP A 104 -2.51 -6.88 -20.36
C ASP A 104 -1.38 -6.02 -19.77
N PHE A 105 -0.16 -6.14 -20.32
CA PHE A 105 1.00 -5.32 -19.94
C PHE A 105 1.33 -5.30 -18.43
N GLU A 106 1.40 -6.46 -17.82
CA GLU A 106 1.76 -6.59 -16.41
C GLU A 106 3.21 -6.18 -16.13
N ILE A 107 3.40 -5.31 -15.14
CA ILE A 107 4.69 -5.01 -14.53
C ILE A 107 4.56 -5.25 -13.04
N GLY A 108 5.28 -6.22 -12.52
CA GLY A 108 5.17 -6.62 -11.12
C GLY A 108 6.48 -7.13 -10.53
N ILE A 109 6.51 -7.21 -9.21
CA ILE A 109 7.62 -7.79 -8.46
C ILE A 109 7.23 -9.23 -8.08
N PRO A 110 7.94 -10.25 -8.55
CA PRO A 110 7.61 -11.66 -8.29
C PRO A 110 7.53 -11.95 -6.79
N ASN A 111 6.57 -12.78 -6.39
CA ASN A 111 6.36 -13.28 -5.03
C ASN A 111 6.10 -12.24 -3.94
N LEU A 112 6.21 -10.93 -4.25
CA LEU A 112 6.06 -9.88 -3.24
C LEU A 112 4.60 -9.73 -2.80
N GLY A 113 3.62 -9.99 -3.67
CA GLY A 113 2.20 -10.01 -3.32
C GLY A 113 1.90 -11.06 -2.26
N SER A 114 2.36 -12.31 -2.47
CA SER A 114 2.24 -13.38 -1.47
C SER A 114 2.95 -13.03 -0.17
N LEU A 115 4.16 -12.48 -0.22
CA LEU A 115 4.90 -12.09 0.97
C LEU A 115 4.12 -11.08 1.84
N ILE A 116 3.52 -10.07 1.22
CA ILE A 116 2.73 -9.05 1.91
C ILE A 116 1.44 -9.63 2.48
N LEU A 117 0.70 -10.45 1.70
CA LEU A 117 -0.62 -10.92 2.08
C LEU A 117 -0.62 -12.17 2.98
N THR A 118 0.42 -12.99 2.90
CA THR A 118 0.49 -14.27 3.63
C THR A 118 1.70 -14.39 4.55
N HIS A 119 2.60 -13.40 4.52
CA HIS A 119 3.92 -13.42 5.18
C HIS A 119 4.79 -14.63 4.76
N SER A 120 4.52 -15.15 3.56
CA SER A 120 5.28 -16.24 2.93
C SER A 120 5.50 -15.93 1.45
N LEU A 121 6.71 -16.22 0.93
CA LEU A 121 7.03 -16.01 -0.49
C LEU A 121 6.21 -16.89 -1.44
N GLU A 122 5.74 -18.04 -0.97
CA GLU A 122 4.98 -19.03 -1.73
C GLU A 122 3.52 -19.13 -1.26
N GLY A 123 3.08 -18.19 -0.41
CA GLY A 123 1.73 -18.19 0.15
C GLY A 123 0.67 -18.14 -0.96
N GLN A 124 -0.32 -19.02 -0.87
CA GLN A 124 -1.40 -19.11 -1.84
C GLN A 124 -2.44 -18.01 -1.59
N VAL A 125 -2.83 -17.31 -2.66
CA VAL A 125 -3.90 -16.32 -2.66
C VAL A 125 -4.91 -16.72 -3.72
N THR A 126 -6.19 -16.74 -3.37
CA THR A 126 -7.27 -17.12 -4.28
C THR A 126 -7.51 -16.03 -5.32
N GLY A 127 -7.55 -16.41 -6.58
CA GLY A 127 -7.83 -15.52 -7.71
C GLY A 127 -9.32 -15.28 -7.95
N LEU A 128 -9.64 -14.24 -8.72
CA LEU A 128 -11.03 -13.83 -9.01
C LEU A 128 -11.86 -14.95 -9.66
N LYS A 129 -11.26 -15.73 -10.55
CA LYS A 129 -11.97 -16.80 -11.29
C LYS A 129 -12.51 -17.89 -10.37
N ASP A 130 -11.83 -18.16 -9.26
CA ASP A 130 -12.27 -19.20 -8.32
C ASP A 130 -13.46 -18.74 -7.45
N PHE A 131 -13.67 -17.42 -7.28
CA PHE A 131 -14.85 -16.89 -6.60
C PHE A 131 -16.09 -16.84 -7.52
N ALA A 132 -15.92 -16.61 -8.83
CA ALA A 132 -17.01 -16.57 -9.79
C ALA A 132 -17.64 -17.96 -10.06
N ALA A 133 -16.98 -19.04 -9.65
CA ALA A 133 -17.46 -20.41 -9.81
C ALA A 133 -18.37 -20.88 -8.67
N GLU A 134 -18.53 -20.09 -7.60
CA GLU A 134 -19.32 -20.44 -6.41
C GLU A 134 -20.74 -19.82 -6.40
N ASP A 135 -21.07 -18.94 -7.37
CA ASP A 135 -22.42 -18.34 -7.58
C ASP A 135 -23.18 -19.06 -8.71
#